data_c035a8890739a414a8655800ec6e0a29
#
_entry.id   c035a8890739a414a8655800ec6e0a29
#
_cell.length_a   1.000
_cell.length_b   1.000
_cell.length_c   1.000
_cell.angle_alpha   90.00
_cell.angle_beta   90.00
_cell.angle_gamma   90.00
#
_symmetry.space_group_name_H-M   'P 1'
#
loop_
_entity.id
_entity.type
_entity.pdbx_description
1 polymer ?
#
loop_
_entity_poly.entity_id
_entity_poly.type
_entity_poly.pdbx_seq_one_letter_code
_entity_poly.pdbx_strand_id
1 'polypeptide(L)'
;MRRNLIAGLLIAIGLALMATALPASGLVRLGSPEVATQPIQALNDPLSPPHQHPKFLPNTNSTGAGPNQVVAYISIPRLGIKNAPIFDRGVDAKGNMLIAQGYSVTHYAFSSPIGSGNAVLYGHDDIEGSVFGSLKDLKAGDEVDVADANGSRTAYHVTGQPAIVPPTAVQILQPTNDVRLTLFTCWPNWVDTQRVVVTAMPATA
;
A
#
# COMPACT_ATOMS: atom_id res chain seq x y z
N MET A 1 69.32 9.68 -25.47
CA MET A 1 70.00 11.01 -25.72
C MET A 1 68.99 12.12 -25.48
N ARG A 2 69.44 13.13 -24.62
CA ARG A 2 68.82 14.46 -24.35
C ARG A 2 67.43 14.44 -23.69
N ARG A 3 67.29 14.50 -22.40
CA ARG A 3 67.45 15.56 -21.34
C ARG A 3 67.15 16.97 -21.85
N ASN A 4 66.00 17.54 -21.44
CA ASN A 4 65.94 18.97 -21.13
C ASN A 4 64.92 19.18 -20.00
N LEU A 5 65.48 19.57 -18.85
CA LEU A 5 64.87 20.27 -17.73
C LEU A 5 64.66 21.72 -18.13
N ILE A 6 63.54 22.34 -17.84
CA ILE A 6 63.49 23.76 -17.56
C ILE A 6 62.62 23.96 -16.30
N ALA A 7 63.28 24.59 -15.37
CA ALA A 7 62.82 25.01 -14.07
C ALA A 7 62.03 26.34 -14.14
N GLY A 8 61.15 26.51 -13.15
CA GLY A 8 61.05 27.74 -12.40
C GLY A 8 60.08 28.79 -12.91
N LEU A 9 59.08 29.13 -12.13
CA LEU A 9 58.94 30.46 -11.57
C LEU A 9 57.81 30.51 -10.52
N LEU A 10 58.23 30.67 -9.25
CA LEU A 10 57.37 31.11 -8.16
C LEU A 10 57.18 32.64 -8.31
N ILE A 11 55.93 33.10 -8.37
CA ILE A 11 55.62 34.49 -8.09
C ILE A 11 54.61 34.53 -6.95
N ALA A 12 55.13 34.83 -5.78
CA ALA A 12 54.33 35.27 -4.63
C ALA A 12 54.04 36.76 -4.82
N ILE A 13 52.80 37.12 -4.91
CA ILE A 13 52.36 38.51 -4.74
C ILE A 13 51.35 38.52 -3.60
N GLY A 14 51.84 38.96 -2.45
CA GLY A 14 50.97 39.41 -1.37
C GLY A 14 50.54 40.83 -1.68
N LEU A 15 49.28 41.15 -1.40
CA LEU A 15 48.91 42.54 -1.06
C LEU A 15 47.58 42.60 -0.30
N ALA A 16 47.73 43.14 0.91
CA ALA A 16 46.89 44.16 1.54
C ALA A 16 45.40 43.84 1.80
N LEU A 17 45.14 43.71 3.09
CA LEU A 17 43.86 44.01 3.75
C LEU A 17 43.38 45.42 3.39
N MET A 18 42.16 45.48 2.89
CA MET A 18 41.29 46.62 3.11
C MET A 18 40.00 46.13 3.77
N ALA A 19 39.91 46.41 5.06
CA ALA A 19 38.67 46.27 5.82
C ALA A 19 37.74 47.43 5.41
N THR A 20 36.67 47.13 4.69
CA THR A 20 35.51 48.00 4.58
C THR A 20 34.38 47.40 5.37
N ALA A 21 34.05 48.03 6.48
CA ALA A 21 32.89 47.73 7.26
C ALA A 21 31.62 48.04 6.45
N LEU A 22 30.82 47.04 6.14
CA LEU A 22 29.46 47.18 5.65
C LEU A 22 28.46 47.04 6.82
N PRO A 23 27.39 47.82 6.83
CA PRO A 23 26.44 47.85 7.94
C PRO A 23 25.65 46.57 8.00
N ALA A 24 25.38 46.09 9.20
CA ALA A 24 24.54 44.97 9.54
C ALA A 24 23.11 45.20 9.04
N SER A 25 22.76 44.63 7.89
CA SER A 25 21.38 44.52 7.42
C SER A 25 20.91 43.10 7.68
N GLY A 26 19.95 42.99 8.57
CA GLY A 26 18.96 41.93 8.81
C GLY A 26 19.26 40.57 8.22
N LEU A 27 19.89 39.66 8.98
CA LEU A 27 19.79 38.22 8.75
C LEU A 27 18.35 37.78 9.01
N VAL A 28 17.58 37.70 7.97
CA VAL A 28 16.34 36.89 7.99
C VAL A 28 16.76 35.44 8.27
N ARG A 29 16.58 35.01 9.50
CA ARG A 29 16.70 33.59 9.89
C ARG A 29 15.62 32.83 9.13
N LEU A 30 15.96 32.20 8.04
CA LEU A 30 15.17 31.15 7.46
C LEU A 30 15.15 30.03 8.51
N GLY A 31 14.03 29.95 9.26
CA GLY A 31 13.77 28.85 10.16
C GLY A 31 13.78 27.55 9.37
N SER A 32 14.68 26.65 9.71
CA SER A 32 14.60 25.27 9.30
C SER A 32 13.20 24.76 9.64
N PRO A 33 12.52 23.98 8.79
CA PRO A 33 11.31 23.32 9.19
C PRO A 33 11.65 22.40 10.35
N GLU A 34 11.20 22.76 11.54
CA GLU A 34 11.22 21.92 12.71
C GLU A 34 10.28 20.76 12.40
N VAL A 35 10.87 19.63 12.02
CA VAL A 35 10.15 18.37 11.99
C VAL A 35 9.76 18.11 13.43
N ALA A 36 8.50 18.42 13.76
CA ALA A 36 7.92 18.09 15.03
C ALA A 36 7.91 16.56 15.16
N THR A 37 8.97 16.02 15.73
CA THR A 37 9.02 14.65 16.21
C THR A 37 8.09 14.60 17.42
N GLN A 38 6.81 14.37 17.17
CA GLN A 38 5.88 14.06 18.25
C GLN A 38 6.32 12.72 18.84
N PRO A 39 6.59 12.64 20.13
CA PRO A 39 6.92 11.37 20.75
C PRO A 39 5.70 10.45 20.66
N ILE A 40 5.94 9.21 20.21
CA ILE A 40 4.97 8.10 20.16
C ILE A 40 4.66 7.67 21.61
N GLN A 41 4.03 8.52 22.39
CA GLN A 41 3.65 8.22 23.77
C GLN A 41 2.14 8.08 23.98
N ALA A 42 1.32 8.25 22.94
CA ALA A 42 -0.14 8.17 23.07
C ALA A 42 -0.74 6.76 22.92
N LEU A 43 0.08 5.72 22.78
CA LEU A 43 -0.43 4.36 22.54
C LEU A 43 -0.60 3.50 23.80
N ASN A 44 -0.19 3.99 24.98
CA ASN A 44 -0.24 3.22 26.22
C ASN A 44 -0.93 3.98 27.36
N ASP A 45 -1.85 4.89 27.08
CA ASP A 45 -2.64 5.54 28.12
C ASP A 45 -3.77 4.60 28.54
N PRO A 46 -3.75 4.06 29.79
CA PRO A 46 -4.79 3.17 30.28
C PRO A 46 -6.15 3.86 30.49
N LEU A 47 -6.24 5.17 30.27
CA LEU A 47 -7.47 5.96 30.35
C LEU A 47 -8.08 6.32 29.00
N SER A 48 -7.48 5.90 27.89
CA SER A 48 -8.14 6.03 26.59
C SER A 48 -9.38 5.14 26.58
N PRO A 49 -10.57 5.70 26.26
CA PRO A 49 -11.76 4.87 26.12
C PRO A 49 -11.48 3.77 25.08
N PRO A 50 -12.01 2.56 25.27
CA PRO A 50 -11.79 1.47 24.33
C PRO A 50 -12.10 2.00 22.95
N HIS A 51 -11.13 1.87 22.02
CA HIS A 51 -11.27 2.29 20.64
C HIS A 51 -12.59 1.73 20.16
N GLN A 52 -13.60 2.58 20.03
CA GLN A 52 -14.84 2.19 19.39
C GLN A 52 -14.41 1.85 17.97
N HIS A 53 -14.41 0.55 17.65
CA HIS A 53 -14.29 0.10 16.29
C HIS A 53 -15.31 0.93 15.50
N PRO A 54 -14.90 1.63 14.43
CA PRO A 54 -15.86 2.36 13.63
C PRO A 54 -16.99 1.40 13.33
N LYS A 55 -18.22 1.75 13.69
CA LYS A 55 -19.41 0.99 13.31
C LYS A 55 -19.44 1.06 11.77
N PHE A 56 -18.88 0.03 11.13
CA PHE A 56 -19.06 -0.14 9.71
C PHE A 56 -20.54 -0.40 9.49
N LEU A 57 -21.22 0.61 8.97
CA LEU A 57 -22.57 0.39 8.45
C LEU A 57 -22.42 -0.62 7.31
N PRO A 58 -23.23 -1.69 7.29
CA PRO A 58 -23.19 -2.63 6.18
C PRO A 58 -23.36 -1.83 4.89
N ASN A 59 -22.47 -2.04 3.93
CA ASN A 59 -22.69 -1.49 2.59
C ASN A 59 -23.96 -2.15 2.06
N THR A 60 -25.06 -1.41 2.03
CA THR A 60 -26.35 -1.87 1.53
C THR A 60 -26.31 -2.19 0.03
N ASN A 61 -25.20 -1.87 -0.65
CA ASN A 61 -24.92 -2.21 -2.04
C ASN A 61 -24.12 -3.50 -2.22
N SER A 62 -23.85 -4.26 -1.15
CA SER A 62 -23.38 -5.62 -1.35
C SER A 62 -24.47 -6.34 -2.18
N THR A 63 -24.06 -6.99 -3.23
CA THR A 63 -24.92 -7.62 -4.25
C THR A 63 -25.76 -8.75 -3.67
N GLY A 64 -26.25 -8.71 -2.45
CA GLY A 64 -27.12 -9.70 -1.85
C GLY A 64 -26.76 -11.17 -2.13
N ALA A 65 -25.52 -11.39 -2.60
CA ALA A 65 -24.99 -12.69 -2.96
C ALA A 65 -24.94 -13.56 -1.69
N GLY A 66 -25.52 -14.72 -1.76
CA GLY A 66 -25.46 -15.69 -0.66
C GLY A 66 -24.01 -16.09 -0.37
N PRO A 67 -23.73 -16.65 0.81
CA PRO A 67 -22.36 -16.94 1.27
C PRO A 67 -21.55 -17.86 0.34
N ASN A 68 -22.18 -18.55 -0.58
CA ASN A 68 -21.54 -19.47 -1.53
C ASN A 68 -21.68 -18.99 -3.00
N GLN A 69 -22.13 -17.76 -3.23
CA GLN A 69 -22.26 -17.23 -4.58
C GLN A 69 -20.97 -16.54 -4.99
N VAL A 70 -20.44 -16.92 -6.17
CA VAL A 70 -19.32 -16.22 -6.80
C VAL A 70 -19.82 -14.87 -7.30
N VAL A 71 -19.15 -13.79 -6.89
CA VAL A 71 -19.51 -12.42 -7.28
C VAL A 71 -18.69 -11.93 -8.45
N ALA A 72 -17.45 -12.45 -8.61
CA ALA A 72 -16.55 -12.13 -9.71
C ALA A 72 -15.45 -13.19 -9.81
N TYR A 73 -14.57 -13.04 -10.80
CA TYR A 73 -13.37 -13.84 -10.98
C TYR A 73 -12.16 -12.93 -11.13
N ILE A 74 -11.00 -13.33 -10.58
CA ILE A 74 -9.76 -12.59 -10.71
C ILE A 74 -8.70 -13.41 -11.46
N SER A 75 -7.94 -12.72 -12.30
CA SER A 75 -6.75 -13.26 -12.95
C SER A 75 -5.58 -12.32 -12.72
N ILE A 76 -4.43 -12.87 -12.36
CA ILE A 76 -3.18 -12.13 -12.17
C ILE A 76 -2.08 -12.91 -12.89
N PRO A 77 -1.81 -12.59 -14.18
CA PRO A 77 -0.92 -13.39 -15.03
C PRO A 77 0.47 -13.61 -14.43
N ARG A 78 1.04 -12.57 -13.82
CA ARG A 78 2.35 -12.65 -13.17
C ARG A 78 2.42 -13.70 -12.07
N LEU A 79 1.35 -13.93 -11.34
CA LEU A 79 1.28 -14.93 -10.26
C LEU A 79 0.72 -16.27 -10.74
N GLY A 80 0.40 -16.42 -12.03
CA GLY A 80 -0.23 -17.62 -12.56
C GLY A 80 -1.68 -17.82 -12.11
N ILE A 81 -2.31 -16.82 -11.49
CA ILE A 81 -3.71 -16.87 -11.08
C ILE A 81 -4.59 -16.72 -12.32
N LYS A 82 -5.49 -17.68 -12.53
CA LYS A 82 -6.40 -17.71 -13.68
C LYS A 82 -7.81 -17.94 -13.20
N ASN A 83 -8.69 -16.95 -13.39
CA ASN A 83 -10.12 -17.02 -13.06
C ASN A 83 -10.40 -17.59 -11.66
N ALA A 84 -9.63 -17.18 -10.64
CA ALA A 84 -9.93 -17.55 -9.27
C ALA A 84 -11.26 -16.92 -8.85
N PRO A 85 -12.21 -17.69 -8.27
CA PRO A 85 -13.49 -17.14 -7.88
C PRO A 85 -13.36 -16.18 -6.71
N ILE A 86 -14.16 -15.13 -6.73
CA ILE A 86 -14.27 -14.13 -5.66
C ILE A 86 -15.63 -14.35 -4.96
N PHE A 87 -15.60 -14.40 -3.63
CA PHE A 87 -16.78 -14.52 -2.77
C PHE A 87 -16.88 -13.33 -1.82
N ASP A 88 -18.07 -12.80 -1.62
CA ASP A 88 -18.31 -11.80 -0.58
C ASP A 88 -18.27 -12.45 0.80
N ARG A 89 -17.52 -11.86 1.74
CA ARG A 89 -17.52 -12.24 3.15
C ARG A 89 -17.49 -10.98 4.03
N GLY A 90 -18.22 -11.05 5.12
CA GLY A 90 -18.20 -10.05 6.18
C GLY A 90 -17.25 -10.45 7.33
N VAL A 91 -17.77 -10.33 8.53
CA VAL A 91 -17.09 -10.69 9.79
C VAL A 91 -17.92 -11.68 10.59
N ASP A 92 -17.27 -12.43 11.46
CA ASP A 92 -17.94 -13.28 12.43
C ASP A 92 -18.54 -12.46 13.60
N ALA A 93 -19.18 -13.13 14.55
CA ALA A 93 -19.78 -12.49 15.72
C ALA A 93 -18.75 -11.82 16.64
N LYS A 94 -17.46 -12.11 16.50
CA LYS A 94 -16.34 -11.50 17.24
C LYS A 94 -15.68 -10.35 16.47
N GLY A 95 -16.11 -10.09 15.24
CA GLY A 95 -15.54 -9.06 14.36
C GLY A 95 -14.34 -9.54 13.53
N ASN A 96 -14.00 -10.82 13.51
CA ASN A 96 -12.92 -11.34 12.67
C ASN A 96 -13.40 -11.43 11.21
N MET A 97 -12.56 -11.06 10.28
CA MET A 97 -12.83 -11.17 8.85
C MET A 97 -12.98 -12.65 8.46
N LEU A 98 -14.09 -12.97 7.83
CA LEU A 98 -14.32 -14.31 7.28
C LEU A 98 -13.59 -14.44 5.95
N ILE A 99 -12.99 -15.60 5.67
CA ILE A 99 -12.26 -15.87 4.44
C ILE A 99 -12.92 -17.00 3.66
N ALA A 100 -12.91 -16.91 2.34
CA ALA A 100 -13.39 -17.96 1.45
C ALA A 100 -12.40 -19.14 1.44
N GLN A 101 -12.92 -20.35 1.42
CA GLN A 101 -12.12 -21.59 1.45
C GLN A 101 -11.63 -21.99 0.05
N GLY A 102 -10.59 -22.80 0.04
CA GLY A 102 -10.00 -23.33 -1.18
C GLY A 102 -9.22 -22.27 -1.99
N TYR A 103 -8.93 -22.58 -3.24
CA TYR A 103 -8.26 -21.66 -4.17
C TYR A 103 -9.20 -20.55 -4.60
N SER A 104 -9.45 -19.59 -3.72
CA SER A 104 -10.44 -18.53 -3.93
C SER A 104 -9.99 -17.22 -3.26
N VAL A 105 -10.58 -16.12 -3.73
CA VAL A 105 -10.37 -14.77 -3.19
C VAL A 105 -11.64 -14.32 -2.46
N THR A 106 -11.45 -13.55 -1.44
CA THR A 106 -12.54 -12.95 -0.67
C THR A 106 -12.62 -11.45 -0.97
N HIS A 107 -13.80 -10.97 -1.31
CA HIS A 107 -14.13 -9.56 -1.28
C HIS A 107 -14.68 -9.21 0.11
N TYR A 108 -14.13 -8.17 0.74
CA TYR A 108 -14.62 -7.68 2.02
C TYR A 108 -15.95 -6.95 1.84
N ALA A 109 -17.04 -7.58 2.24
CA ALA A 109 -18.40 -7.10 1.99
C ALA A 109 -18.72 -5.70 2.53
N PHE A 110 -17.90 -5.18 3.46
CA PHE A 110 -18.02 -3.81 3.98
C PHE A 110 -17.13 -2.80 3.24
N SER A 111 -16.31 -3.23 2.29
CA SER A 111 -15.57 -2.34 1.38
C SER A 111 -16.44 -1.89 0.19
N SER A 112 -15.89 -1.03 -0.67
CA SER A 112 -16.60 -0.62 -1.88
C SER A 112 -16.80 -1.81 -2.82
N PRO A 113 -17.89 -1.84 -3.61
CA PRO A 113 -18.02 -2.80 -4.69
C PRO A 113 -16.87 -2.74 -5.67
N ILE A 114 -16.53 -3.86 -6.31
CA ILE A 114 -15.50 -3.91 -7.35
C ILE A 114 -15.89 -2.94 -8.47
N GLY A 115 -14.93 -2.12 -8.90
CA GLY A 115 -15.17 -1.06 -9.88
C GLY A 115 -15.59 0.29 -9.28
N SER A 116 -15.64 0.43 -7.95
CA SER A 116 -16.02 1.66 -7.26
C SER A 116 -15.19 1.83 -5.97
N GLY A 117 -14.68 3.03 -5.72
CA GLY A 117 -13.92 3.30 -4.50
C GLY A 117 -12.82 2.27 -4.22
N ASN A 118 -12.58 1.94 -2.95
CA ASN A 118 -11.62 0.93 -2.53
C ASN A 118 -12.28 -0.45 -2.37
N ALA A 119 -12.21 -1.30 -3.36
CA ALA A 119 -12.63 -2.70 -3.25
C ALA A 119 -11.49 -3.52 -2.64
N VAL A 120 -11.75 -4.14 -1.48
CA VAL A 120 -10.74 -4.89 -0.72
C VAL A 120 -10.88 -6.38 -0.98
N LEU A 121 -9.82 -6.99 -1.52
CA LEU A 121 -9.75 -8.40 -1.85
C LEU A 121 -8.63 -9.06 -1.05
N TYR A 122 -8.90 -10.22 -0.46
CA TYR A 122 -7.92 -10.96 0.31
C TYR A 122 -8.04 -12.47 0.14
N GLY A 123 -6.98 -13.18 0.46
CA GLY A 123 -6.91 -14.62 0.31
C GLY A 123 -5.78 -15.20 1.15
N HIS A 124 -5.73 -16.53 1.24
CA HIS A 124 -4.70 -17.25 1.95
C HIS A 124 -3.34 -17.19 1.23
N ASP A 125 -2.26 -17.20 2.00
CA ASP A 125 -0.88 -17.25 1.50
C ASP A 125 -0.25 -18.64 1.54
N ASP A 126 -0.64 -19.51 2.47
CA ASP A 126 0.03 -20.79 2.70
C ASP A 126 -0.91 -21.99 2.93
N ILE A 127 -2.19 -21.74 3.13
CA ILE A 127 -3.24 -22.80 3.29
C ILE A 127 -4.34 -22.63 2.24
N GLU A 128 -5.27 -23.59 2.19
CA GLU A 128 -6.51 -23.51 1.39
C GLU A 128 -6.26 -23.14 -0.09
N GLY A 129 -5.19 -23.69 -0.68
CA GLY A 129 -4.83 -23.43 -2.07
C GLY A 129 -3.96 -22.20 -2.29
N SER A 130 -3.66 -21.40 -1.24
CA SER A 130 -2.64 -20.33 -1.23
C SER A 130 -2.75 -19.35 -2.39
N VAL A 131 -3.97 -18.89 -2.69
CA VAL A 131 -4.25 -18.06 -3.88
C VAL A 131 -3.38 -16.81 -3.95
N PHE A 132 -2.99 -16.23 -2.80
CA PHE A 132 -2.14 -15.06 -2.69
C PHE A 132 -0.75 -15.33 -2.11
N GLY A 133 -0.30 -16.60 -2.13
CA GLY A 133 1.01 -16.99 -1.59
C GLY A 133 2.22 -16.26 -2.18
N SER A 134 2.09 -15.78 -3.41
CA SER A 134 3.13 -15.00 -4.10
C SER A 134 2.76 -13.52 -4.29
N LEU A 135 1.79 -12.98 -3.54
CA LEU A 135 1.32 -11.60 -3.71
C LEU A 135 2.46 -10.57 -3.59
N LYS A 136 3.46 -10.85 -2.75
CA LYS A 136 4.67 -10.04 -2.56
C LYS A 136 5.54 -9.89 -3.82
N ASP A 137 5.37 -10.76 -4.82
CA ASP A 137 6.18 -10.77 -6.02
C ASP A 137 5.62 -9.88 -7.15
N LEU A 138 4.46 -9.23 -6.91
CA LEU A 138 3.90 -8.24 -7.80
C LEU A 138 4.79 -6.99 -7.86
N LYS A 139 4.72 -6.32 -9.01
CA LYS A 139 5.47 -5.08 -9.29
C LYS A 139 4.55 -4.05 -9.91
N ALA A 140 4.94 -2.79 -9.82
CA ALA A 140 4.26 -1.72 -10.53
C ALA A 140 4.12 -2.05 -12.03
N GLY A 141 2.90 -1.85 -12.54
CA GLY A 141 2.53 -2.16 -13.93
C GLY A 141 2.04 -3.60 -14.16
N ASP A 142 2.16 -4.52 -13.19
CA ASP A 142 1.58 -5.85 -13.33
C ASP A 142 0.05 -5.75 -13.42
N GLU A 143 -0.53 -6.60 -14.27
CA GLU A 143 -1.96 -6.61 -14.58
C GLU A 143 -2.74 -7.44 -13.56
N VAL A 144 -3.90 -6.93 -13.20
CA VAL A 144 -4.90 -7.61 -12.37
C VAL A 144 -6.24 -7.46 -13.09
N ASP A 145 -6.74 -8.54 -13.65
CA ASP A 145 -8.04 -8.59 -14.33
C ASP A 145 -9.13 -9.06 -13.39
N VAL A 146 -10.25 -8.35 -13.37
CA VAL A 146 -11.46 -8.81 -12.69
C VAL A 146 -12.60 -8.91 -13.69
N ALA A 147 -13.21 -10.08 -13.76
CA ALA A 147 -14.41 -10.33 -14.56
C ALA A 147 -15.62 -10.46 -13.60
N ASP A 148 -16.68 -9.69 -13.84
CA ASP A 148 -17.94 -9.85 -13.11
C ASP A 148 -18.67 -11.14 -13.50
N ALA A 149 -19.78 -11.43 -12.81
CA ALA A 149 -20.59 -12.62 -13.09
C ALA A 149 -21.21 -12.63 -14.51
N ASN A 150 -21.28 -11.48 -15.19
CA ASN A 150 -21.79 -11.34 -16.55
C ASN A 150 -20.66 -11.47 -17.59
N GLY A 151 -19.41 -11.62 -17.15
CA GLY A 151 -18.22 -11.73 -18.00
C GLY A 151 -17.63 -10.37 -18.44
N SER A 152 -18.15 -9.25 -17.95
CA SER A 152 -17.55 -7.93 -18.17
C SER A 152 -16.21 -7.86 -17.44
N ARG A 153 -15.16 -7.38 -18.11
CA ARG A 153 -13.80 -7.36 -17.57
C ARG A 153 -13.34 -5.95 -17.32
N THR A 154 -12.68 -5.76 -16.19
CA THR A 154 -11.96 -4.54 -15.84
C THR A 154 -10.52 -4.88 -15.56
N ALA A 155 -9.61 -4.28 -16.33
CA ALA A 155 -8.17 -4.39 -16.13
C ALA A 155 -7.72 -3.32 -15.12
N TYR A 156 -6.88 -3.73 -14.19
CA TYR A 156 -6.20 -2.87 -13.23
C TYR A 156 -4.70 -3.07 -13.36
N HIS A 157 -3.92 -2.05 -13.02
CA HIS A 157 -2.46 -2.14 -12.93
C HIS A 157 -2.00 -1.85 -11.50
N VAL A 158 -1.08 -2.67 -11.04
CA VAL A 158 -0.41 -2.47 -9.76
C VAL A 158 0.32 -1.12 -9.77
N THR A 159 0.09 -0.29 -8.74
CA THR A 159 0.58 1.10 -8.72
C THR A 159 1.97 1.26 -8.12
N GLY A 160 2.47 0.26 -7.39
CA GLY A 160 3.76 0.35 -6.69
C GLY A 160 4.27 -0.99 -6.22
N GLN A 161 5.32 -0.97 -5.40
CA GLN A 161 5.82 -2.18 -4.75
C GLN A 161 4.85 -2.63 -3.65
N PRO A 162 4.71 -3.94 -3.40
CA PRO A 162 3.97 -4.45 -2.25
C PRO A 162 4.46 -3.86 -0.93
N ALA A 163 3.54 -3.42 -0.10
CA ALA A 163 3.84 -2.90 1.23
C ALA A 163 3.70 -4.01 2.28
N ILE A 164 4.62 -4.05 3.24
CA ILE A 164 4.51 -4.92 4.41
C ILE A 164 4.02 -4.07 5.58
N VAL A 165 2.88 -4.46 6.14
CA VAL A 165 2.22 -3.69 7.21
C VAL A 165 1.84 -4.59 8.39
N PRO A 166 1.66 -4.04 9.61
CA PRO A 166 1.17 -4.82 10.74
C PRO A 166 -0.30 -5.25 10.53
N PRO A 167 -0.77 -6.31 11.19
CA PRO A 167 -2.16 -6.77 11.10
C PRO A 167 -3.19 -5.73 11.54
N THR A 168 -2.75 -4.74 12.32
CA THR A 168 -3.57 -3.63 12.83
C THR A 168 -3.71 -2.47 11.83
N ALA A 169 -3.15 -2.58 10.64
CA ALA A 169 -3.20 -1.54 9.59
C ALA A 169 -4.59 -1.43 8.95
N VAL A 170 -5.62 -1.15 9.74
CA VAL A 170 -7.03 -1.09 9.29
C VAL A 170 -7.31 0.03 8.28
N GLN A 171 -6.40 0.99 8.12
CA GLN A 171 -6.52 2.04 7.10
C GLN A 171 -6.59 1.50 5.67
N ILE A 172 -6.07 0.30 5.40
CA ILE A 172 -6.16 -0.34 4.08
C ILE A 172 -7.60 -0.70 3.68
N LEU A 173 -8.51 -0.79 4.66
CA LEU A 173 -9.92 -1.12 4.48
C LEU A 173 -10.79 0.12 4.24
N GLN A 174 -10.23 1.33 4.42
CA GLN A 174 -11.01 2.57 4.38
C GLN A 174 -11.49 2.89 2.96
N PRO A 175 -12.68 3.50 2.82
CA PRO A 175 -13.17 4.00 1.55
C PRO A 175 -12.20 5.03 0.95
N THR A 176 -12.14 5.08 -0.38
CA THR A 176 -11.41 6.11 -1.14
C THR A 176 -12.30 6.76 -2.18
N ASN A 177 -11.93 7.97 -2.62
CA ASN A 177 -12.65 8.66 -3.69
C ASN A 177 -12.27 8.15 -5.09
N ASP A 178 -11.11 7.54 -5.21
CA ASP A 178 -10.63 6.93 -6.45
C ASP A 178 -11.01 5.45 -6.51
N VAL A 179 -11.17 4.94 -7.71
CA VAL A 179 -11.43 3.50 -7.94
C VAL A 179 -10.12 2.75 -7.80
N ARG A 180 -10.09 1.75 -6.92
CA ARG A 180 -8.92 0.88 -6.74
C ARG A 180 -9.28 -0.50 -6.21
N LEU A 181 -8.36 -1.42 -6.40
CA LEU A 181 -8.32 -2.69 -5.68
C LEU A 181 -7.23 -2.60 -4.61
N THR A 182 -7.55 -3.01 -3.40
CA THR A 182 -6.56 -3.30 -2.35
C THR A 182 -6.52 -4.81 -2.17
N LEU A 183 -5.42 -5.43 -2.59
CA LEU A 183 -5.18 -6.87 -2.42
C LEU A 183 -4.33 -7.08 -1.17
N PHE A 184 -4.66 -8.05 -0.31
CA PHE A 184 -3.78 -8.38 0.80
C PHE A 184 -3.84 -9.85 1.21
N THR A 185 -2.78 -10.29 1.89
CA THR A 185 -2.66 -11.63 2.47
C THR A 185 -1.83 -11.59 3.75
N CYS A 186 -1.78 -12.69 4.49
CA CYS A 186 -0.90 -12.86 5.63
C CYS A 186 0.58 -12.88 5.21
N TRP A 187 1.50 -12.59 6.14
CA TRP A 187 2.95 -12.61 5.94
C TRP A 187 3.71 -12.65 7.28
N PRO A 188 4.90 -13.26 7.40
CA PRO A 188 5.44 -14.27 6.47
C PRO A 188 4.60 -15.54 6.48
N ASN A 189 4.65 -16.34 5.42
CA ASN A 189 3.96 -17.63 5.33
C ASN A 189 4.21 -18.45 6.59
N TRP A 190 3.17 -19.08 7.15
CA TRP A 190 3.18 -19.87 8.39
C TRP A 190 3.44 -19.09 9.68
N VAL A 191 3.65 -17.78 9.62
CA VAL A 191 3.93 -16.92 10.78
C VAL A 191 2.86 -15.88 11.01
N ASP A 192 2.32 -15.26 9.94
CA ASP A 192 1.12 -14.40 9.90
C ASP A 192 1.17 -13.11 10.74
N THR A 193 2.37 -12.69 11.14
CA THR A 193 2.57 -11.51 12.01
C THR A 193 2.44 -10.18 11.29
N GLN A 194 2.36 -10.20 9.96
CA GLN A 194 2.26 -9.03 9.10
C GLN A 194 1.24 -9.27 7.98
N ARG A 195 1.08 -8.27 7.09
CA ARG A 195 0.30 -8.38 5.86
C ARG A 195 1.11 -7.85 4.69
N VAL A 196 1.05 -8.55 3.57
CA VAL A 196 1.44 -8.00 2.26
C VAL A 196 0.23 -7.27 1.70
N VAL A 197 0.41 -6.04 1.27
CA VAL A 197 -0.64 -5.19 0.69
C VAL A 197 -0.19 -4.69 -0.68
N VAL A 198 -1.04 -4.84 -1.66
CA VAL A 198 -0.85 -4.36 -3.04
C VAL A 198 -2.05 -3.49 -3.41
N THR A 199 -1.77 -2.34 -4.03
CA THR A 199 -2.81 -1.49 -4.61
C THR A 199 -2.73 -1.54 -6.12
N ALA A 200 -3.89 -1.70 -6.77
CA ALA A 200 -4.02 -1.62 -8.22
C ALA A 200 -5.13 -0.64 -8.60
N MET A 201 -4.93 0.13 -9.66
CA MET A 201 -5.88 1.09 -10.19
C MET A 201 -6.33 0.71 -11.59
N PRO A 202 -7.54 1.09 -12.03
CA PRO A 202 -8.00 0.82 -13.38
C PRO A 202 -6.98 1.25 -14.41
N ALA A 203 -6.77 0.43 -15.44
CA ALA A 203 -6.02 0.83 -16.61
C ALA A 203 -6.67 2.09 -17.21
N THR A 204 -5.91 3.17 -17.34
CA THR A 204 -6.40 4.34 -18.09
C THR A 204 -6.61 3.93 -19.55
N ALA A 205 -7.84 4.14 -20.03
CA ALA A 205 -8.18 3.90 -21.43
C ALA A 205 -7.39 4.84 -22.35
#